data_bf745301f3da9f195426b50ae975b192
#
_entry.id   bf745301f3da9f195426b50ae975b192
#
_cell.length_a   1.000
_cell.length_b   1.000
_cell.length_c   1.000
_cell.angle_alpha   90.00
_cell.angle_beta   90.00
_cell.angle_gamma   90.00
#
_symmetry.space_group_name_H-M   'P 1'
#
loop_
_entity.id
_entity.type
_entity.pdbx_description
1 polymer ?
#
loop_
_entity_poly.entity_id
_entity_poly.type
_entity_poly.pdbx_seq_one_letter_code
_entity_poly.pdbx_strand_id
1 'polypeptide(L)'
;MEIDVIIPLYKPGKELFTLLDKLDSQSVPVHEVILLNTGEKYFEQLIYGTRFLEKYQNIKVYHVSKREFDHGGTRRMGVKKSSADIFVMMTQDAMPADDNLIEQLTEPLRDQVAVSYARQLPREDCAPVECYTRDFNYPAQSRIKSAEDLKTLGIKTFFCSNVCAAYRREIYEELGGFVKHTIFNEDMIYAAKAVEAGYAIAYAADARVIHSHNYTNVQQFQRNFDLGVSQAEHPEVFTAYPSESEGKRMVKDVTAYLRKNHMSGKLLHFYIQCACKYAGYLLGKNYRRLPGKWVLAFTSNKEYWKQNRKDV
;
A
#
# COMPACT_ATOMS: atom_id res chain seq x y z
N MET A 1 8.37 19.59 -14.95
CA MET A 1 7.43 18.75 -14.15
C MET A 1 8.20 18.25 -12.96
N GLU A 2 7.83 18.70 -11.78
CA GLU A 2 8.46 18.32 -10.51
C GLU A 2 7.83 17.04 -9.96
N ILE A 3 8.65 16.22 -9.28
CA ILE A 3 8.21 14.95 -8.70
C ILE A 3 8.69 14.90 -7.25
N ASP A 4 7.76 14.81 -6.30
CA ASP A 4 8.06 14.61 -4.90
C ASP A 4 7.76 13.17 -4.48
N VAL A 5 8.54 12.63 -3.53
CA VAL A 5 8.30 11.32 -2.93
C VAL A 5 7.85 11.48 -1.48
N ILE A 6 6.73 10.88 -1.12
CA ILE A 6 6.10 11.00 0.21
C ILE A 6 6.14 9.63 0.90
N ILE A 7 6.82 9.56 2.04
CA ILE A 7 7.08 8.30 2.76
C ILE A 7 6.60 8.40 4.22
N PRO A 8 5.50 7.73 4.58
CA PRO A 8 5.14 7.53 5.98
C PRO A 8 6.17 6.63 6.67
N LEU A 9 6.67 7.07 7.83
CA LEU A 9 7.65 6.33 8.63
C LEU A 9 7.06 5.95 10.00
N TYR A 10 7.39 4.74 10.44
CA TYR A 10 7.18 4.31 11.81
C TYR A 10 8.33 3.43 12.27
N LYS A 11 9.06 3.87 13.30
CA LYS A 11 10.27 3.20 13.81
C LYS A 11 11.25 2.86 12.68
N PRO A 12 11.69 3.85 11.89
CA PRO A 12 12.58 3.59 10.76
C PRO A 12 13.90 2.97 11.25
N GLY A 13 14.44 2.02 10.47
CA GLY A 13 15.75 1.42 10.67
C GLY A 13 16.78 1.99 9.71
N LYS A 14 17.99 1.42 9.72
CA LYS A 14 19.10 1.85 8.84
C LYS A 14 18.78 1.70 7.35
N GLU A 15 17.84 0.85 7.01
CA GLU A 15 17.33 0.65 5.63
C GLU A 15 16.77 1.95 5.03
N LEU A 16 16.35 2.90 5.87
CA LEU A 16 15.91 4.22 5.41
C LEU A 16 17.04 4.93 4.65
N PHE A 17 18.28 4.88 5.13
CA PHE A 17 19.40 5.52 4.42
C PHE A 17 19.63 4.90 3.04
N THR A 18 19.53 3.57 2.93
CA THR A 18 19.63 2.88 1.64
C THR A 18 18.51 3.28 0.69
N LEU A 19 17.28 3.42 1.22
CA LEU A 19 16.13 3.87 0.42
C LEU A 19 16.37 5.29 -0.12
N LEU A 20 16.83 6.20 0.75
CA LEU A 20 17.11 7.59 0.36
C LEU A 20 18.25 7.69 -0.66
N ASP A 21 19.32 6.93 -0.49
CA ASP A 21 20.43 6.87 -1.45
C ASP A 21 19.96 6.34 -2.82
N LYS A 22 19.07 5.35 -2.84
CA LYS A 22 18.45 4.84 -4.08
C LYS A 22 17.47 5.81 -4.73
N LEU A 23 16.82 6.67 -3.97
CA LEU A 23 15.98 7.74 -4.52
C LEU A 23 16.81 8.88 -5.08
N ASP A 24 17.95 9.18 -4.48
CA ASP A 24 18.91 10.18 -4.97
C ASP A 24 19.59 9.77 -6.29
N SER A 25 19.77 8.44 -6.51
CA SER A 25 20.41 7.88 -7.73
C SER A 25 19.42 7.67 -8.90
N GLN A 26 18.17 8.06 -8.79
CA GLN A 26 17.19 7.82 -9.87
C GLN A 26 17.51 8.57 -11.16
N SER A 27 17.26 7.94 -12.33
CA SER A 27 17.44 8.55 -13.68
C SER A 27 16.65 9.84 -13.87
N VAL A 28 15.44 9.90 -13.29
CA VAL A 28 14.65 11.12 -13.17
C VAL A 28 14.78 11.65 -11.75
N PRO A 29 15.31 12.88 -11.56
CA PRO A 29 15.59 13.40 -10.23
C PRO A 29 14.31 13.62 -9.42
N VAL A 30 14.36 13.25 -8.15
CA VAL A 30 13.33 13.55 -7.16
C VAL A 30 13.55 14.98 -6.64
N HIS A 31 12.54 15.84 -6.80
CA HIS A 31 12.62 17.23 -6.35
C HIS A 31 12.66 17.32 -4.82
N GLU A 32 11.69 16.74 -4.10
CA GLU A 32 11.71 16.65 -2.66
C GLU A 32 11.30 15.25 -2.16
N VAL A 33 11.89 14.83 -1.03
CA VAL A 33 11.44 13.64 -0.28
C VAL A 33 10.79 14.10 1.02
N ILE A 34 9.50 13.83 1.18
CA ILE A 34 8.71 14.23 2.34
C ILE A 34 8.52 13.03 3.26
N LEU A 35 9.19 13.05 4.41
CA LEU A 35 9.12 12.02 5.42
C LEU A 35 8.05 12.37 6.47
N LEU A 36 7.02 11.53 6.60
CA LEU A 36 5.94 11.67 7.57
C LEU A 36 6.20 10.73 8.75
N ASN A 37 7.05 11.16 9.67
CA ASN A 37 7.54 10.30 10.74
C ASN A 37 6.56 10.21 11.92
N THR A 38 6.10 8.99 12.22
CA THR A 38 5.28 8.72 13.40
C THR A 38 6.15 8.34 14.59
N GLY A 39 6.16 9.21 15.62
CA GLY A 39 6.97 9.03 16.83
C GLY A 39 8.39 9.58 16.67
N GLU A 40 8.55 10.87 16.92
CA GLU A 40 9.76 11.68 16.74
C GLU A 40 11.02 11.02 17.29
N LYS A 41 10.98 10.53 18.53
CA LYS A 41 12.12 9.89 19.21
C LYS A 41 12.80 8.77 18.42
N TYR A 42 12.05 8.01 17.60
CA TYR A 42 12.63 6.90 16.83
C TYR A 42 13.46 7.42 15.65
N PHE A 43 13.01 8.52 15.05
CA PHE A 43 13.74 9.17 13.97
C PHE A 43 15.01 9.87 14.50
N GLU A 44 14.88 10.62 15.59
CA GLU A 44 16.02 11.27 16.26
C GLU A 44 17.09 10.26 16.67
N GLN A 45 16.69 9.12 17.24
CA GLN A 45 17.62 8.03 17.57
C GLN A 45 18.33 7.46 16.33
N LEU A 46 17.62 7.34 15.20
CA LEU A 46 18.20 6.83 13.96
C LEU A 46 19.27 7.77 13.39
N ILE A 47 18.99 9.08 13.39
CA ILE A 47 19.90 10.09 12.81
C ILE A 47 20.97 10.60 13.77
N TYR A 48 20.86 10.27 15.07
CA TYR A 48 21.83 10.74 16.08
C TYR A 48 23.27 10.35 15.72
N GLY A 49 24.16 11.35 15.75
CA GLY A 49 25.57 11.17 15.38
C GLY A 49 25.83 10.93 13.90
N THR A 50 24.80 11.03 13.04
CA THR A 50 24.96 10.99 11.57
C THR A 50 25.02 12.40 10.99
N ARG A 51 25.44 12.49 9.73
CA ARG A 51 25.40 13.75 8.96
C ARG A 51 24.15 13.82 8.08
N PHE A 52 23.00 13.35 8.59
CA PHE A 52 21.77 13.19 7.83
C PHE A 52 21.34 14.48 7.13
N LEU A 53 21.21 15.58 7.86
CA LEU A 53 20.76 16.87 7.33
C LEU A 53 21.76 17.51 6.35
N GLU A 54 23.05 17.18 6.46
CA GLU A 54 24.07 17.64 5.52
C GLU A 54 24.05 16.85 4.22
N LYS A 55 23.82 15.53 4.33
CA LYS A 55 23.80 14.61 3.19
C LYS A 55 22.53 14.77 2.33
N TYR A 56 21.37 14.91 2.95
CA TYR A 56 20.08 14.88 2.29
C TYR A 56 19.40 16.26 2.33
N GLN A 57 19.77 17.16 1.43
CA GLN A 57 19.32 18.57 1.44
C GLN A 57 17.90 18.74 0.88
N ASN A 58 17.42 17.81 0.05
CA ASN A 58 16.07 17.81 -0.53
C ASN A 58 15.03 17.05 0.32
N ILE A 59 15.36 16.71 1.58
CA ILE A 59 14.47 15.96 2.46
C ILE A 59 13.78 16.91 3.47
N LYS A 60 12.46 16.80 3.55
CA LYS A 60 11.65 17.46 4.58
C LYS A 60 11.06 16.42 5.53
N VAL A 61 11.22 16.62 6.84
CA VAL A 61 10.70 15.70 7.85
C VAL A 61 9.57 16.38 8.62
N TYR A 62 8.41 15.73 8.69
CA TYR A 62 7.27 16.15 9.48
C TYR A 62 6.92 15.07 10.49
N HIS A 63 6.84 15.43 11.78
CA HIS A 63 6.50 14.51 12.83
C HIS A 63 4.99 14.46 13.05
N VAL A 64 4.47 13.25 13.13
CA VAL A 64 3.05 12.94 13.42
C VAL A 64 3.00 12.17 14.73
N SER A 65 2.13 12.54 15.65
CA SER A 65 1.95 11.72 16.84
C SER A 65 1.29 10.39 16.48
N LYS A 66 1.60 9.34 17.24
CA LYS A 66 0.97 8.02 17.03
C LYS A 66 -0.56 8.09 17.14
N ARG A 67 -1.07 9.04 17.93
CA ARG A 67 -2.51 9.26 18.09
C ARG A 67 -3.16 9.88 16.87
N GLU A 68 -2.44 10.71 16.12
CA GLU A 68 -2.93 11.40 14.93
C GLU A 68 -2.75 10.58 13.65
N PHE A 69 -1.94 9.52 13.72
CA PHE A 69 -1.66 8.68 12.56
C PHE A 69 -2.94 7.99 12.06
N ASP A 70 -3.22 8.17 10.79
CA ASP A 70 -4.29 7.56 10.01
C ASP A 70 -3.77 7.28 8.59
N HIS A 71 -4.14 6.15 7.99
CA HIS A 71 -3.61 5.80 6.67
C HIS A 71 -3.98 6.82 5.59
N GLY A 72 -5.24 7.24 5.54
CA GLY A 72 -5.70 8.24 4.56
C GLY A 72 -5.26 9.66 4.95
N GLY A 73 -5.52 10.05 6.20
CA GLY A 73 -5.24 11.40 6.71
C GLY A 73 -3.77 11.77 6.69
N THR A 74 -2.88 10.87 7.11
CA THR A 74 -1.43 11.12 7.11
C THR A 74 -0.90 11.28 5.70
N ARG A 75 -1.29 10.40 4.74
CA ARG A 75 -0.88 10.54 3.34
C ARG A 75 -1.43 11.82 2.72
N ARG A 76 -2.68 12.17 3.00
CA ARG A 76 -3.29 13.44 2.58
C ARG A 76 -2.53 14.66 3.13
N MET A 77 -2.06 14.59 4.38
CA MET A 77 -1.19 15.62 4.95
C MET A 77 0.11 15.75 4.16
N GLY A 78 0.74 14.63 3.80
CA GLY A 78 1.96 14.61 2.99
C GLY A 78 1.77 15.27 1.62
N VAL A 79 0.66 14.97 0.93
CA VAL A 79 0.34 15.63 -0.35
C VAL A 79 0.21 17.13 -0.19
N LYS A 80 -0.37 17.63 0.91
CA LYS A 80 -0.46 19.08 1.19
C LYS A 80 0.87 19.74 1.50
N LYS A 81 1.90 18.96 1.86
CA LYS A 81 3.27 19.47 2.10
C LYS A 81 4.11 19.50 0.82
N SER A 82 3.68 18.82 -0.22
CA SER A 82 4.26 18.80 -1.55
C SER A 82 3.61 19.87 -2.43
N SER A 83 4.38 20.45 -3.34
CA SER A 83 3.87 21.35 -4.40
C SER A 83 4.07 20.78 -5.81
N ALA A 84 4.73 19.63 -5.93
CA ALA A 84 5.08 19.03 -7.21
C ALA A 84 3.86 18.63 -8.07
N ASP A 85 4.02 18.63 -9.39
CA ASP A 85 2.99 18.23 -10.37
C ASP A 85 2.59 16.75 -10.22
N ILE A 86 3.59 15.93 -9.87
CA ILE A 86 3.43 14.50 -9.57
C ILE A 86 3.95 14.24 -8.17
N PHE A 87 3.23 13.46 -7.40
CA PHE A 87 3.74 12.94 -6.13
C PHE A 87 3.71 11.41 -6.12
N VAL A 88 4.75 10.82 -5.55
CA VAL A 88 4.89 9.37 -5.37
C VAL A 88 4.62 9.03 -3.90
N MET A 89 3.61 8.21 -3.64
CA MET A 89 3.46 7.55 -2.34
C MET A 89 4.36 6.33 -2.31
N MET A 90 5.14 6.17 -1.24
CA MET A 90 6.03 5.03 -1.07
C MET A 90 6.04 4.59 0.39
N THR A 91 6.13 3.28 0.67
CA THR A 91 6.34 2.80 2.05
C THR A 91 7.82 2.71 2.37
N GLN A 92 8.19 2.86 3.64
CA GLN A 92 9.59 2.90 4.10
C GLN A 92 10.38 1.61 3.80
N ASP A 93 9.71 0.53 3.48
CA ASP A 93 10.26 -0.80 3.23
C ASP A 93 10.13 -1.26 1.76
N ALA A 94 9.68 -0.36 0.88
CA ALA A 94 9.67 -0.56 -0.55
C ALA A 94 11.00 -0.05 -1.15
N MET A 95 11.89 -0.96 -1.51
CA MET A 95 13.22 -0.62 -2.00
C MET A 95 13.23 -0.56 -3.53
N PRO A 96 13.63 0.56 -4.18
CA PRO A 96 13.84 0.59 -5.63
C PRO A 96 14.72 -0.56 -6.09
N ALA A 97 14.29 -1.31 -7.10
CA ALA A 97 15.06 -2.41 -7.65
C ALA A 97 16.23 -1.92 -8.50
N ASP A 98 16.07 -0.77 -9.14
CA ASP A 98 17.05 -0.11 -10.01
C ASP A 98 16.84 1.42 -10.02
N ASP A 99 17.66 2.12 -10.80
CA ASP A 99 17.67 3.58 -10.87
C ASP A 99 16.61 4.16 -11.84
N ASN A 100 15.76 3.33 -12.47
CA ASN A 100 14.74 3.77 -13.42
C ASN A 100 13.33 3.73 -12.82
N LEU A 101 13.17 3.48 -11.51
CA LEU A 101 11.86 3.34 -10.87
C LEU A 101 10.97 4.56 -11.11
N ILE A 102 11.48 5.77 -10.86
CA ILE A 102 10.68 7.02 -10.99
C ILE A 102 10.29 7.26 -12.44
N GLU A 103 11.20 7.08 -13.37
CA GLU A 103 10.93 7.22 -14.81
C GLU A 103 9.83 6.27 -15.28
N GLN A 104 9.99 4.96 -15.01
CA GLN A 104 9.05 3.92 -15.42
C GLN A 104 7.68 4.06 -14.73
N LEU A 105 7.67 4.59 -13.50
CA LEU A 105 6.45 4.78 -12.74
C LEU A 105 5.65 5.98 -13.23
N THR A 106 6.31 7.04 -13.69
CA THR A 106 5.67 8.29 -14.13
C THR A 106 5.37 8.34 -15.63
N GLU A 107 6.07 7.53 -16.44
CA GLU A 107 5.87 7.43 -17.89
C GLU A 107 4.41 7.19 -18.30
N PRO A 108 3.61 6.33 -17.64
CA PRO A 108 2.21 6.12 -17.98
C PRO A 108 1.26 7.27 -17.58
N LEU A 109 1.72 8.27 -16.80
CA LEU A 109 0.88 9.36 -16.28
C LEU A 109 0.61 10.43 -17.34
N ARG A 110 -0.04 10.04 -18.42
CA ARG A 110 -0.48 10.89 -19.52
C ARG A 110 -1.95 10.66 -19.83
N ASP A 111 -2.52 11.52 -20.64
CA ASP A 111 -3.93 11.46 -21.06
C ASP A 111 -4.87 11.30 -19.85
N GLN A 112 -5.67 10.24 -19.83
CA GLN A 112 -6.66 9.95 -18.79
C GLN A 112 -6.09 9.13 -17.61
N VAL A 113 -4.78 8.86 -17.55
CA VAL A 113 -4.21 8.10 -16.42
C VAL A 113 -4.02 8.98 -15.19
N ALA A 114 -4.78 8.73 -14.15
CA ALA A 114 -4.73 9.48 -12.88
C ALA A 114 -3.64 9.00 -11.92
N VAL A 115 -3.37 7.71 -11.92
CA VAL A 115 -2.41 7.05 -11.02
C VAL A 115 -1.71 5.89 -11.70
N SER A 116 -0.44 5.74 -11.41
CA SER A 116 0.39 4.59 -11.83
C SER A 116 0.99 3.92 -10.59
N TYR A 117 1.03 2.57 -10.53
CA TYR A 117 1.63 1.85 -9.41
C TYR A 117 2.63 0.80 -9.86
N ALA A 118 3.66 0.61 -9.03
CA ALA A 118 4.81 -0.22 -9.31
C ALA A 118 4.56 -1.72 -9.10
N ARG A 119 5.36 -2.53 -9.79
CA ARG A 119 5.50 -3.97 -9.55
C ARG A 119 6.26 -4.22 -8.25
N GLN A 120 5.70 -5.06 -7.38
CA GLN A 120 6.36 -5.49 -6.16
C GLN A 120 7.04 -6.84 -6.38
N LEU A 121 8.36 -6.86 -6.31
CA LEU A 121 9.18 -8.07 -6.36
C LEU A 121 9.37 -8.64 -4.95
N PRO A 122 9.46 -9.97 -4.80
CA PRO A 122 9.75 -10.59 -3.52
C PRO A 122 11.19 -10.29 -3.07
N ARG A 123 11.39 -10.20 -1.74
CA ARG A 123 12.72 -10.17 -1.11
C ARG A 123 13.37 -11.54 -1.21
N GLU A 124 14.69 -11.61 -1.03
CA GLU A 124 15.46 -12.87 -1.06
C GLU A 124 14.99 -13.91 -0.02
N ASP A 125 14.58 -13.42 1.17
CA ASP A 125 14.08 -14.25 2.28
C ASP A 125 12.58 -14.61 2.17
N CYS A 126 11.97 -14.32 1.04
CA CYS A 126 10.52 -14.49 0.84
C CYS A 126 10.11 -15.96 0.85
N ALA A 127 9.08 -16.29 1.62
CA ALA A 127 8.53 -17.64 1.64
C ALA A 127 7.88 -18.01 0.29
N PRO A 128 7.94 -19.29 -0.17
CA PRO A 128 7.45 -19.69 -1.49
C PRO A 128 6.01 -19.31 -1.80
N VAL A 129 5.12 -19.36 -0.79
CA VAL A 129 3.71 -18.94 -0.93
C VAL A 129 3.60 -17.43 -1.15
N GLU A 130 4.41 -16.65 -0.45
CA GLU A 130 4.40 -15.20 -0.61
C GLU A 130 5.01 -14.79 -1.96
N CYS A 131 6.11 -15.44 -2.39
CA CYS A 131 6.67 -15.22 -3.72
C CYS A 131 5.63 -15.46 -4.82
N TYR A 132 4.94 -16.61 -4.78
CA TYR A 132 3.86 -16.91 -5.73
C TYR A 132 2.73 -15.86 -5.67
N THR A 133 2.35 -15.41 -4.47
CA THR A 133 1.32 -14.39 -4.27
C THR A 133 1.75 -13.05 -4.88
N ARG A 134 3.04 -12.69 -4.79
CA ARG A 134 3.57 -11.49 -5.46
C ARG A 134 3.45 -11.61 -6.97
N ASP A 135 3.93 -12.67 -7.56
CA ASP A 135 3.85 -12.89 -9.02
C ASP A 135 2.41 -12.92 -9.54
N PHE A 136 1.49 -13.50 -8.75
CA PHE A 136 0.06 -13.53 -9.07
C PHE A 136 -0.58 -12.14 -9.08
N ASN A 137 -0.23 -11.29 -8.12
CA ASN A 137 -0.81 -9.95 -7.99
C ASN A 137 -0.07 -8.89 -8.82
N TYR A 138 1.21 -9.12 -9.12
CA TYR A 138 2.09 -8.20 -9.83
C TYR A 138 2.79 -8.90 -11.00
N PRO A 139 2.03 -9.28 -12.06
CA PRO A 139 2.59 -9.96 -13.24
C PRO A 139 3.60 -9.08 -13.97
N ALA A 140 4.41 -9.71 -14.86
CA ALA A 140 5.46 -9.01 -15.60
C ALA A 140 4.94 -8.11 -16.74
N GLN A 141 3.63 -8.06 -16.98
CA GLN A 141 3.03 -7.28 -18.05
C GLN A 141 2.31 -6.06 -17.49
N SER A 142 2.67 -4.88 -17.99
CA SER A 142 1.99 -3.62 -17.70
C SER A 142 0.56 -3.61 -18.23
N ARG A 143 -0.31 -2.84 -17.58
CA ARG A 143 -1.72 -2.73 -18.00
C ARG A 143 -2.30 -1.38 -17.59
N ILE A 144 -3.03 -0.75 -18.49
CA ILE A 144 -3.94 0.36 -18.15
C ILE A 144 -5.33 -0.23 -17.92
N LYS A 145 -5.99 0.20 -16.87
CA LYS A 145 -7.32 -0.24 -16.42
C LYS A 145 -8.26 0.93 -16.36
N SER A 146 -9.47 0.76 -16.89
CA SER A 146 -10.53 1.78 -16.94
C SER A 146 -11.89 1.20 -16.55
N ALA A 147 -12.94 1.99 -16.61
CA ALA A 147 -14.31 1.53 -16.37
C ALA A 147 -14.73 0.37 -17.30
N GLU A 148 -14.17 0.24 -18.49
CA GLU A 148 -14.45 -0.84 -19.43
C GLU A 148 -13.99 -2.20 -18.88
N ASP A 149 -12.97 -2.23 -18.03
CA ASP A 149 -12.44 -3.45 -17.40
C ASP A 149 -13.31 -3.99 -16.25
N LEU A 150 -14.27 -3.22 -15.74
CA LEU A 150 -15.10 -3.63 -14.59
C LEU A 150 -15.82 -4.96 -14.81
N LYS A 151 -16.27 -5.22 -16.02
CA LYS A 151 -16.97 -6.48 -16.36
C LYS A 151 -16.05 -7.71 -16.31
N THR A 152 -14.76 -7.54 -16.60
CA THR A 152 -13.78 -8.62 -16.72
C THR A 152 -12.88 -8.76 -15.51
N LEU A 153 -12.48 -7.66 -14.89
CA LEU A 153 -11.57 -7.62 -13.75
C LEU A 153 -12.29 -7.43 -12.40
N GLY A 154 -13.55 -6.98 -12.39
CA GLY A 154 -14.27 -6.69 -11.17
C GLY A 154 -13.49 -5.74 -10.27
N ILE A 155 -13.34 -6.09 -8.98
CA ILE A 155 -12.62 -5.29 -7.98
C ILE A 155 -11.15 -5.01 -8.35
N LYS A 156 -10.52 -5.86 -9.17
CA LYS A 156 -9.13 -5.65 -9.61
C LYS A 156 -8.96 -4.45 -10.53
N THR A 157 -10.03 -3.94 -11.11
CA THR A 157 -9.99 -2.68 -11.85
C THR A 157 -9.50 -1.55 -10.97
N PHE A 158 -9.93 -1.50 -9.70
CA PHE A 158 -9.55 -0.50 -8.72
C PHE A 158 -8.24 -0.80 -7.99
N PHE A 159 -7.63 -1.96 -8.24
CA PHE A 159 -6.41 -2.32 -7.53
C PHE A 159 -5.29 -1.31 -7.83
N CYS A 160 -4.82 -0.66 -6.78
CA CYS A 160 -3.70 0.25 -6.72
C CYS A 160 -2.94 -0.01 -5.43
N SER A 161 -1.69 0.41 -5.32
CA SER A 161 -0.91 0.15 -4.11
C SER A 161 0.04 1.28 -3.76
N ASN A 162 -0.23 1.94 -2.65
CA ASN A 162 0.63 2.96 -2.04
C ASN A 162 1.95 2.41 -1.46
N VAL A 163 2.24 1.14 -1.68
CA VAL A 163 3.62 0.63 -1.50
C VAL A 163 4.58 1.40 -2.39
N CYS A 164 4.19 1.65 -3.65
CA CYS A 164 4.84 2.61 -4.55
C CYS A 164 3.86 2.99 -5.67
N ALA A 165 3.33 4.22 -5.65
CA ALA A 165 2.39 4.71 -6.65
C ALA A 165 2.55 6.21 -6.89
N ALA A 166 2.56 6.62 -8.15
CA ALA A 166 2.64 8.01 -8.59
C ALA A 166 1.27 8.54 -9.00
N TYR A 167 0.97 9.75 -8.63
CA TYR A 167 -0.32 10.41 -8.80
C TYR A 167 -0.15 11.74 -9.53
N ARG A 168 -1.01 12.04 -10.49
CA ARG A 168 -1.14 13.39 -11.05
C ARG A 168 -1.88 14.28 -10.05
N ARG A 169 -1.20 15.35 -9.59
CA ARG A 169 -1.75 16.27 -8.58
C ARG A 169 -3.07 16.90 -9.01
N GLU A 170 -3.15 17.37 -10.23
CA GLU A 170 -4.35 18.01 -10.78
C GLU A 170 -5.59 17.12 -10.62
N ILE A 171 -5.50 15.86 -11.08
CA ILE A 171 -6.60 14.89 -10.97
C ILE A 171 -6.85 14.49 -9.51
N TYR A 172 -5.78 14.36 -8.71
CA TYR A 172 -5.92 14.04 -7.30
C TYR A 172 -6.72 15.11 -6.54
N GLU A 173 -6.47 16.38 -6.83
CA GLU A 173 -7.16 17.53 -6.22
C GLU A 173 -8.60 17.65 -6.73
N GLU A 174 -8.82 17.51 -8.03
CA GLU A 174 -10.14 17.48 -8.67
C GLU A 174 -11.06 16.43 -8.00
N LEU A 175 -10.54 15.22 -7.78
CA LEU A 175 -11.29 14.13 -7.15
C LEU A 175 -11.39 14.23 -5.62
N GLY A 176 -10.84 15.31 -5.01
CA GLY A 176 -10.85 15.54 -3.57
C GLY A 176 -9.86 14.68 -2.78
N GLY A 177 -8.96 13.96 -3.46
CA GLY A 177 -7.85 13.21 -2.90
C GLY A 177 -8.24 11.96 -2.08
N PHE A 178 -7.28 11.45 -1.30
CA PHE A 178 -7.54 10.30 -0.42
C PHE A 178 -8.64 10.59 0.59
N VAL A 179 -9.33 9.56 1.05
CA VAL A 179 -10.28 9.69 2.17
C VAL A 179 -9.59 10.26 3.41
N LYS A 180 -10.31 11.04 4.19
CA LYS A 180 -9.74 11.73 5.35
C LYS A 180 -9.43 10.77 6.50
N HIS A 181 -10.17 9.67 6.58
CA HIS A 181 -10.08 8.71 7.66
C HIS A 181 -10.37 7.31 7.14
N THR A 182 -9.40 6.40 7.26
CA THR A 182 -9.55 4.99 6.95
C THR A 182 -8.43 4.17 7.59
N ILE A 183 -8.75 2.96 8.02
CA ILE A 183 -7.76 2.02 8.57
C ILE A 183 -6.92 1.33 7.48
N PHE A 184 -7.46 1.26 6.24
CA PHE A 184 -6.85 0.57 5.10
C PHE A 184 -7.45 1.04 3.77
N ASN A 185 -6.86 0.65 2.61
CA ASN A 185 -7.41 0.80 1.26
C ASN A 185 -7.59 2.24 0.75
N GLU A 186 -6.92 3.24 1.31
CA GLU A 186 -7.03 4.63 0.81
C GLU A 186 -6.68 4.76 -0.68
N ASP A 187 -5.75 3.91 -1.15
CA ASP A 187 -5.33 3.80 -2.55
C ASP A 187 -6.43 3.22 -3.45
N MET A 188 -7.03 2.10 -3.06
CA MET A 188 -8.13 1.50 -3.82
C MET A 188 -9.39 2.36 -3.83
N ILE A 189 -9.70 3.03 -2.72
CA ILE A 189 -10.84 3.96 -2.62
C ILE A 189 -10.63 5.15 -3.57
N TYR A 190 -9.43 5.71 -3.61
CA TYR A 190 -9.10 6.76 -4.56
C TYR A 190 -9.16 6.25 -6.01
N ALA A 191 -8.60 5.09 -6.27
CA ALA A 191 -8.61 4.46 -7.60
C ALA A 191 -10.04 4.20 -8.10
N ALA A 192 -10.96 3.78 -7.22
CA ALA A 192 -12.37 3.63 -7.57
C ALA A 192 -12.98 4.96 -8.00
N LYS A 193 -12.78 6.04 -7.23
CA LYS A 193 -13.22 7.39 -7.60
C LYS A 193 -12.68 7.83 -8.96
N ALA A 194 -11.39 7.56 -9.22
CA ALA A 194 -10.77 7.92 -10.49
C ALA A 194 -11.42 7.19 -11.67
N VAL A 195 -11.65 5.88 -11.56
CA VAL A 195 -12.31 5.09 -12.60
C VAL A 195 -13.77 5.52 -12.80
N GLU A 196 -14.51 5.78 -11.73
CA GLU A 196 -15.90 6.28 -11.79
C GLU A 196 -16.00 7.68 -12.44
N ALA A 197 -14.96 8.50 -12.27
CA ALA A 197 -14.85 9.82 -12.92
C ALA A 197 -14.37 9.75 -14.39
N GLY A 198 -14.11 8.55 -14.93
CA GLY A 198 -13.69 8.36 -16.32
C GLY A 198 -12.16 8.33 -16.52
N TYR A 199 -11.39 8.38 -15.44
CA TYR A 199 -9.93 8.22 -15.49
C TYR A 199 -9.51 6.76 -15.52
N ALA A 200 -8.24 6.53 -15.85
CA ALA A 200 -7.62 5.22 -15.89
C ALA A 200 -6.55 5.07 -14.79
N ILE A 201 -6.21 3.81 -14.49
CA ILE A 201 -5.16 3.42 -13.56
C ILE A 201 -4.12 2.60 -14.33
N ALA A 202 -2.85 2.97 -14.25
CA ALA A 202 -1.77 2.20 -14.85
C ALA A 202 -1.11 1.25 -13.82
N TYR A 203 -0.93 0.03 -14.20
CA TYR A 203 0.04 -0.88 -13.60
C TYR A 203 1.32 -0.83 -14.43
N ALA A 204 2.39 -0.32 -13.88
CA ALA A 204 3.69 -0.17 -14.51
C ALA A 204 4.60 -1.34 -14.09
N ALA A 205 4.65 -2.41 -14.87
CA ALA A 205 5.39 -3.62 -14.50
C ALA A 205 6.92 -3.42 -14.55
N ASP A 206 7.40 -2.44 -15.29
CA ASP A 206 8.83 -2.10 -15.39
C ASP A 206 9.28 -1.18 -14.26
N ALA A 207 8.37 -0.44 -13.64
CA ALA A 207 8.61 0.25 -12.38
C ALA A 207 8.64 -0.76 -11.23
N ARG A 208 9.83 -1.08 -10.69
CA ARG A 208 10.01 -2.22 -9.79
C ARG A 208 10.49 -1.81 -8.40
N VAL A 209 9.83 -2.32 -7.38
CA VAL A 209 10.28 -2.22 -5.98
C VAL A 209 10.40 -3.61 -5.35
N ILE A 210 11.40 -3.83 -4.51
CA ILE A 210 11.55 -5.04 -3.70
C ILE A 210 10.75 -4.83 -2.43
N HIS A 211 9.66 -5.60 -2.27
CA HIS A 211 8.78 -5.50 -1.10
C HIS A 211 8.00 -6.80 -0.90
N SER A 212 8.19 -7.44 0.22
CA SER A 212 7.40 -8.60 0.67
C SER A 212 7.49 -8.77 2.19
N HIS A 213 6.55 -9.51 2.76
CA HIS A 213 6.51 -9.77 4.20
C HIS A 213 6.14 -11.22 4.49
N ASN A 214 6.94 -11.87 5.31
CA ASN A 214 6.63 -13.19 5.86
C ASN A 214 5.79 -13.05 7.13
N TYR A 215 4.50 -12.70 6.97
CA TYR A 215 3.60 -12.52 8.12
C TYR A 215 3.27 -13.83 8.83
N THR A 216 3.26 -13.79 10.15
CA THR A 216 2.70 -14.87 10.99
C THR A 216 1.19 -14.99 10.80
N ASN A 217 0.60 -16.11 11.20
CA ASN A 217 -0.86 -16.31 11.12
C ASN A 217 -1.65 -15.26 11.91
N VAL A 218 -1.13 -14.81 13.05
CA VAL A 218 -1.74 -13.73 13.85
C VAL A 218 -1.71 -12.41 13.09
N GLN A 219 -0.58 -12.04 12.51
CA GLN A 219 -0.46 -10.83 11.70
C GLN A 219 -1.35 -10.88 10.45
N GLN A 220 -1.45 -12.05 9.79
CA GLN A 220 -2.37 -12.26 8.67
C GLN A 220 -3.83 -12.06 9.08
N PHE A 221 -4.22 -12.61 10.24
CA PHE A 221 -5.55 -12.41 10.80
C PHE A 221 -5.83 -10.92 11.06
N GLN A 222 -4.93 -10.22 11.77
CA GLN A 222 -5.10 -8.82 12.14
C GLN A 222 -5.19 -7.90 10.91
N ARG A 223 -4.30 -8.08 9.94
CA ARG A 223 -4.33 -7.29 8.69
C ARG A 223 -5.61 -7.51 7.91
N ASN A 224 -6.09 -8.75 7.83
CA ASN A 224 -7.34 -9.03 7.12
C ASN A 224 -8.56 -8.58 7.93
N PHE A 225 -8.49 -8.52 9.26
CA PHE A 225 -9.51 -7.88 10.07
C PHE A 225 -9.63 -6.38 9.70
N ASP A 226 -8.51 -5.66 9.70
CA ASP A 226 -8.49 -4.24 9.34
C ASP A 226 -8.93 -4.00 7.88
N LEU A 227 -8.56 -4.90 6.96
CA LEU A 227 -9.06 -4.90 5.58
C LEU A 227 -10.59 -5.05 5.53
N GLY A 228 -11.14 -5.99 6.28
CA GLY A 228 -12.59 -6.21 6.38
C GLY A 228 -13.32 -5.01 6.95
N VAL A 229 -12.75 -4.35 7.98
CA VAL A 229 -13.27 -3.10 8.56
C VAL A 229 -13.34 -2.01 7.49
N SER A 230 -12.24 -1.76 6.79
CA SER A 230 -12.17 -0.75 5.73
C SER A 230 -13.22 -1.01 4.64
N GLN A 231 -13.41 -2.27 4.22
CA GLN A 231 -14.43 -2.61 3.23
C GLN A 231 -15.87 -2.43 3.76
N ALA A 232 -16.11 -2.63 5.05
CA ALA A 232 -17.40 -2.38 5.67
C ALA A 232 -17.72 -0.88 5.85
N GLU A 233 -16.69 -0.04 5.95
CA GLU A 233 -16.81 1.42 6.05
C GLU A 233 -16.98 2.09 4.69
N HIS A 234 -16.56 1.42 3.60
CA HIS A 234 -16.64 1.91 2.22
C HIS A 234 -17.45 0.97 1.30
N PRO A 235 -18.75 0.75 1.62
CA PRO A 235 -19.61 -0.15 0.85
C PRO A 235 -19.82 0.31 -0.59
N GLU A 236 -19.72 1.60 -0.86
CA GLU A 236 -19.81 2.20 -2.21
C GLU A 236 -18.79 1.61 -3.19
N VAL A 237 -17.59 1.24 -2.70
CA VAL A 237 -16.54 0.64 -3.51
C VAL A 237 -16.62 -0.90 -3.50
N PHE A 238 -16.81 -1.49 -2.32
CA PHE A 238 -16.56 -2.92 -2.09
C PHE A 238 -17.82 -3.81 -2.14
N THR A 239 -19.02 -3.24 -2.22
CA THR A 239 -20.25 -4.04 -2.29
C THR A 239 -20.57 -4.49 -3.71
N ALA A 240 -20.38 -3.62 -4.70
CA ALA A 240 -20.68 -3.92 -6.09
C ALA A 240 -19.71 -4.95 -6.70
N TYR A 241 -18.47 -4.99 -6.21
CA TYR A 241 -17.41 -5.84 -6.73
C TYR A 241 -16.73 -6.64 -5.60
N PRO A 242 -17.33 -7.76 -5.16
CA PRO A 242 -16.81 -8.54 -4.03
C PRO A 242 -15.47 -9.22 -4.38
N SER A 243 -14.54 -9.22 -3.41
CA SER A 243 -13.17 -9.74 -3.57
C SER A 243 -13.03 -11.24 -3.30
N GLU A 244 -14.09 -11.92 -2.83
CA GLU A 244 -14.04 -13.32 -2.37
C GLU A 244 -13.75 -14.32 -3.51
N SER A 245 -14.17 -14.03 -4.74
CA SER A 245 -13.88 -14.86 -5.92
C SER A 245 -12.38 -14.93 -6.22
N GLU A 246 -11.69 -13.82 -6.10
CA GLU A 246 -10.23 -13.72 -6.28
C GLU A 246 -9.47 -14.49 -5.20
N GLY A 247 -9.93 -14.43 -3.95
CA GLY A 247 -9.36 -15.21 -2.87
C GLY A 247 -9.46 -16.73 -3.13
N LYS A 248 -10.61 -17.23 -3.58
CA LYS A 248 -10.81 -18.65 -3.94
C LYS A 248 -9.90 -19.07 -5.09
N ARG A 249 -9.78 -18.23 -6.12
CA ARG A 249 -8.88 -18.49 -7.26
C ARG A 249 -7.43 -18.59 -6.78
N MET A 250 -6.97 -17.67 -5.98
CA MET A 250 -5.60 -17.69 -5.42
C MET A 250 -5.34 -18.97 -4.63
N VAL A 251 -6.28 -19.42 -3.76
CA VAL A 251 -6.12 -20.66 -3.00
C VAL A 251 -5.94 -21.86 -3.92
N LYS A 252 -6.74 -21.96 -4.98
CA LYS A 252 -6.64 -23.01 -5.98
C LYS A 252 -5.27 -23.00 -6.67
N ASP A 253 -4.83 -21.82 -7.13
CA ASP A 253 -3.62 -21.67 -7.93
C ASP A 253 -2.36 -21.92 -7.07
N VAL A 254 -2.30 -21.40 -5.82
CA VAL A 254 -1.21 -21.70 -4.86
C VAL A 254 -1.17 -23.19 -4.53
N THR A 255 -2.33 -23.85 -4.35
CA THR A 255 -2.38 -25.30 -4.10
C THR A 255 -1.78 -26.09 -5.25
N ALA A 256 -2.14 -25.74 -6.49
CA ALA A 256 -1.57 -26.36 -7.69
C ALA A 256 -0.06 -26.12 -7.81
N TYR A 257 0.39 -24.88 -7.55
CA TYR A 257 1.81 -24.52 -7.53
C TYR A 257 2.62 -25.33 -6.51
N LEU A 258 2.14 -25.44 -5.27
CA LEU A 258 2.85 -26.19 -4.21
C LEU A 258 2.93 -27.69 -4.55
N ARG A 259 1.89 -28.28 -5.15
CA ARG A 259 1.91 -29.67 -5.59
C ARG A 259 2.89 -29.89 -6.77
N LYS A 260 2.83 -29.02 -7.78
CA LYS A 260 3.70 -29.09 -8.96
C LYS A 260 5.19 -28.98 -8.60
N ASN A 261 5.53 -28.20 -7.58
CA ASN A 261 6.92 -27.97 -7.14
C ASN A 261 7.34 -28.89 -5.99
N HIS A 262 6.66 -29.99 -5.75
CA HIS A 262 6.98 -30.98 -4.71
C HIS A 262 7.02 -30.40 -3.28
N MET A 263 6.28 -29.31 -3.01
CA MET A 263 6.19 -28.64 -1.72
C MET A 263 4.90 -28.99 -0.95
N SER A 264 4.32 -30.18 -1.16
CA SER A 264 3.06 -30.59 -0.54
C SER A 264 3.05 -30.54 0.98
N GLY A 265 4.21 -30.70 1.63
CA GLY A 265 4.36 -30.52 3.08
C GLY A 265 4.01 -29.12 3.59
N LYS A 266 3.99 -28.09 2.73
CA LYS A 266 3.59 -26.71 3.07
C LYS A 266 2.07 -26.48 2.97
N LEU A 267 1.29 -27.42 2.42
CA LEU A 267 -0.16 -27.24 2.18
C LEU A 267 -0.94 -27.02 3.48
N LEU A 268 -0.68 -27.80 4.52
CA LEU A 268 -1.38 -27.65 5.80
C LEU A 268 -1.17 -26.23 6.37
N HIS A 269 0.08 -25.78 6.41
CA HIS A 269 0.40 -24.43 6.89
C HIS A 269 -0.28 -23.34 6.01
N PHE A 270 -0.27 -23.51 4.70
CA PHE A 270 -0.94 -22.61 3.77
C PHE A 270 -2.46 -22.54 4.01
N TYR A 271 -3.13 -23.67 4.22
CA TYR A 271 -4.57 -23.66 4.49
C TYR A 271 -4.91 -23.04 5.86
N ILE A 272 -4.08 -23.26 6.88
CA ILE A 272 -4.23 -22.57 8.18
C ILE A 272 -4.08 -21.06 7.98
N GLN A 273 -3.11 -20.61 7.21
CA GLN A 273 -2.93 -19.20 6.90
C GLN A 273 -4.14 -18.62 6.16
N CYS A 274 -4.69 -19.33 5.18
CA CYS A 274 -5.91 -18.94 4.47
C CYS A 274 -7.12 -18.85 5.41
N ALA A 275 -7.26 -19.80 6.33
CA ALA A 275 -8.32 -19.77 7.34
C ALA A 275 -8.20 -18.57 8.28
N CYS A 276 -6.98 -18.25 8.74
CA CYS A 276 -6.72 -17.05 9.54
C CYS A 276 -7.05 -15.75 8.79
N LYS A 277 -6.64 -15.63 7.52
CA LYS A 277 -6.97 -14.48 6.66
C LYS A 277 -8.49 -14.33 6.53
N TYR A 278 -9.19 -15.42 6.19
CA TYR A 278 -10.63 -15.39 5.96
C TYR A 278 -11.43 -15.11 7.24
N ALA A 279 -11.03 -15.70 8.37
CA ALA A 279 -11.65 -15.42 9.67
C ALA A 279 -11.48 -13.95 10.08
N GLY A 280 -10.26 -13.41 9.94
CA GLY A 280 -10.01 -11.99 10.17
C GLY A 280 -10.90 -11.11 9.31
N TYR A 281 -10.93 -11.36 8.01
CA TYR A 281 -11.75 -10.61 7.04
C TYR A 281 -13.25 -10.64 7.39
N LEU A 282 -13.82 -11.80 7.67
CA LEU A 282 -15.24 -11.92 8.02
C LEU A 282 -15.57 -11.18 9.31
N LEU A 283 -14.73 -11.31 10.34
CA LEU A 283 -14.91 -10.59 11.60
C LEU A 283 -14.77 -9.08 11.39
N GLY A 284 -13.82 -8.64 10.57
CA GLY A 284 -13.66 -7.24 10.20
C GLY A 284 -14.87 -6.68 9.46
N LYS A 285 -15.41 -7.39 8.47
CA LYS A 285 -16.66 -6.96 7.78
C LYS A 285 -17.86 -6.83 8.72
N ASN A 286 -17.85 -7.55 9.83
CA ASN A 286 -18.93 -7.56 10.82
C ASN A 286 -18.52 -6.87 12.14
N TYR A 287 -17.49 -6.03 12.15
CA TYR A 287 -16.92 -5.47 13.37
C TYR A 287 -17.94 -4.71 14.25
N ARG A 288 -18.94 -4.08 13.65
CA ARG A 288 -20.02 -3.37 14.35
C ARG A 288 -20.86 -4.27 15.28
N ARG A 289 -20.82 -5.60 15.05
CA ARG A 289 -21.51 -6.60 15.89
C ARG A 289 -20.60 -7.18 16.99
N LEU A 290 -19.31 -6.79 17.02
CA LEU A 290 -18.36 -7.31 17.99
C LEU A 290 -18.27 -6.39 19.21
N PRO A 291 -18.07 -6.95 20.41
CA PRO A 291 -17.72 -6.15 21.58
C PRO A 291 -16.42 -5.36 21.32
N GLY A 292 -16.36 -4.09 21.76
CA GLY A 292 -15.20 -3.21 21.51
C GLY A 292 -13.86 -3.79 21.95
N LYS A 293 -13.83 -4.56 23.07
CA LYS A 293 -12.63 -5.29 23.51
C LYS A 293 -12.09 -6.29 22.49
N TRP A 294 -12.96 -6.92 21.69
CA TRP A 294 -12.56 -7.86 20.65
C TRP A 294 -12.04 -7.11 19.41
N VAL A 295 -12.68 -5.99 19.06
CA VAL A 295 -12.16 -5.13 18.00
C VAL A 295 -10.73 -4.69 18.29
N LEU A 296 -10.46 -4.24 19.52
CA LEU A 296 -9.11 -3.85 19.97
C LEU A 296 -8.11 -5.02 20.06
N ALA A 297 -8.58 -6.25 20.25
CA ALA A 297 -7.73 -7.44 20.25
C ALA A 297 -7.39 -7.89 18.82
N PHE A 298 -8.31 -7.71 17.86
CA PHE A 298 -8.21 -8.21 16.50
C PHE A 298 -7.52 -7.24 15.54
N THR A 299 -7.57 -5.93 15.81
CA THR A 299 -6.93 -4.93 14.96
C THR A 299 -5.41 -4.92 15.10
N SER A 300 -4.70 -4.62 14.02
CA SER A 300 -3.27 -4.26 14.04
C SER A 300 -3.04 -2.80 14.45
N ASN A 301 -4.05 -1.91 14.29
CA ASN A 301 -3.96 -0.48 14.59
C ASN A 301 -4.94 -0.06 15.71
N LYS A 302 -4.53 -0.25 16.97
CA LYS A 302 -5.35 0.09 18.13
C LYS A 302 -5.60 1.60 18.27
N GLU A 303 -4.69 2.45 17.77
CA GLU A 303 -4.82 3.91 17.90
C GLU A 303 -5.94 4.45 16.99
N TYR A 304 -6.16 3.86 15.83
CA TYR A 304 -7.30 4.17 14.96
C TYR A 304 -8.62 4.13 15.72
N TRP A 305 -8.84 3.10 16.52
CA TRP A 305 -10.07 2.92 17.31
C TRP A 305 -10.19 3.86 18.50
N LYS A 306 -9.06 4.36 19.05
CA LYS A 306 -9.09 5.33 20.16
C LYS A 306 -9.49 6.73 19.72
N GLN A 307 -9.22 7.08 18.47
CA GLN A 307 -9.65 8.36 17.89
C GLN A 307 -11.17 8.39 17.70
N ASN A 308 -11.78 7.24 17.39
CA ASN A 308 -13.19 7.09 17.04
C ASN A 308 -14.09 6.67 18.22
N ARG A 309 -13.67 6.89 19.46
CA ARG A 309 -14.42 6.47 20.67
C ARG A 309 -15.84 7.06 20.84
N LYS A 310 -16.40 7.74 19.86
CA LYS A 310 -17.85 8.12 19.89
C LYS A 310 -18.77 7.00 19.38
N ASP A 311 -18.21 5.94 18.77
CA ASP A 311 -19.00 4.90 18.06
C ASP A 311 -18.74 3.44 18.52
N VAL A 312 -17.98 3.21 19.62
CA VAL A 312 -17.72 1.85 20.15
C VAL A 312 -18.09 1.75 21.63
#